data_c3c600af0c457698ddd302a28649edcb
#
_entry.id   c3c600af0c457698ddd302a28649edcb
#
_cell.length_a   1.000
_cell.length_b   1.000
_cell.length_c   1.000
_cell.angle_alpha   90.00
_cell.angle_beta   90.00
_cell.angle_gamma   90.00
#
_symmetry.space_group_name_H-M   'P 1'
#
loop_
_entity.id
_entity.type
_entity.pdbx_description
1 polymer ?
#
loop_
_entity_poly.entity_id
_entity_poly.type
_entity_poly.pdbx_seq_one_letter_code
_entity_poly.pdbx_strand_id
1 'polypeptide(L)'
;MISKRTFLQSAACAAATLAADSAFAVGNPAYPSHSVKWVVPYAPGGATDVLSRLLCQRLSDRLGQTFVVENKPGAGGNIGTQAVIASAPDGYTLLLTSTANAINASFDPALPYDFAKGIAPVAGVARIPLVLVVNNDLPVKSVAEFIAYAKANPGKLSIASSGIGTSLHLSGELFKAMAGVQFTHVPYRGSAPGLTDVMSGQVQGMFDNVTSSFELVRAGKLRALGVTTRERSDILPDVPAIADTLVGFETSSFYGVGAPHDTPPEIVGLLNREIDTALSDPEIRQRITDLGAIALHGNAAQFGGMLTEETARWRKVVELSGVRKE
;
A
#
# COMPACT_ATOMS: atom_id res chain seq x y z
N MET A 1 -45.03 67.44 14.72
CA MET A 1 -45.39 66.36 15.70
C MET A 1 -45.36 65.05 14.95
N ILE A 2 -44.36 64.22 15.20
CA ILE A 2 -44.23 62.92 14.59
C ILE A 2 -45.19 61.97 15.33
N SER A 3 -46.09 61.32 14.58
CA SER A 3 -47.12 60.44 15.11
C SER A 3 -46.49 59.22 15.78
N LYS A 4 -47.02 58.81 16.97
CA LYS A 4 -46.58 57.58 17.67
C LYS A 4 -46.59 56.28 16.79
N ARG A 5 -47.42 56.26 15.71
CA ARG A 5 -47.46 55.17 14.75
C ARG A 5 -46.22 55.09 13.87
N THR A 6 -45.63 56.20 13.47
CA THR A 6 -44.45 56.25 12.61
C THR A 6 -43.21 55.82 13.39
N PHE A 7 -43.14 56.11 14.72
CA PHE A 7 -42.03 55.68 15.57
C PHE A 7 -42.02 54.17 15.85
N LEU A 8 -43.21 53.57 16.00
CA LEU A 8 -43.34 52.13 16.17
C LEU A 8 -43.03 51.30 14.89
N GLN A 9 -43.29 51.82 13.71
CA GLN A 9 -42.96 51.19 12.48
C GLN A 9 -41.47 51.23 12.14
N SER A 10 -40.79 52.33 12.52
CA SER A 10 -39.34 52.47 12.35
C SER A 10 -38.55 51.55 13.32
N ALA A 11 -39.07 51.34 14.54
CA ALA A 11 -38.43 50.42 15.51
C ALA A 11 -38.58 48.95 15.14
N ALA A 12 -39.69 48.57 14.49
CA ALA A 12 -39.92 47.19 14.02
C ALA A 12 -39.03 46.82 12.83
N CYS A 13 -38.71 47.75 11.92
CA CYS A 13 -37.77 47.48 10.80
C CYS A 13 -36.30 47.41 11.25
N ALA A 14 -35.88 48.15 12.30
CA ALA A 14 -34.52 48.07 12.80
C ALA A 14 -34.24 46.81 13.62
N ALA A 15 -35.26 46.20 14.23
CA ALA A 15 -35.11 44.93 14.94
C ALA A 15 -35.06 43.71 13.98
N ALA A 16 -35.64 43.80 12.78
CA ALA A 16 -35.62 42.73 11.78
C ALA A 16 -34.27 42.62 11.03
N THR A 17 -33.50 43.71 10.92
CA THR A 17 -32.18 43.70 10.27
C THR A 17 -31.04 43.20 11.17
N LEU A 18 -31.22 43.22 12.50
CA LEU A 18 -30.25 42.69 13.46
C LEU A 18 -30.39 41.18 13.72
N ALA A 19 -31.49 40.55 13.27
CA ALA A 19 -31.72 39.11 13.40
C ALA A 19 -31.26 38.30 12.18
N ALA A 20 -30.88 38.95 11.08
CA ALA A 20 -30.50 38.26 9.83
C ALA A 20 -29.00 37.93 9.73
N ASP A 21 -28.13 38.50 10.56
CA ASP A 21 -26.68 38.27 10.54
C ASP A 21 -26.22 37.11 11.45
N SER A 22 -27.14 36.41 12.11
CA SER A 22 -26.84 35.22 12.91
C SER A 22 -27.12 33.91 12.11
N ALA A 23 -27.23 33.98 10.78
CA ALA A 23 -27.34 32.82 9.95
C ALA A 23 -25.96 32.16 9.83
N PHE A 24 -25.66 31.29 10.79
CA PHE A 24 -24.93 30.05 10.64
C PHE A 24 -23.70 30.14 9.75
N ALA A 25 -22.64 30.74 10.27
CA ALA A 25 -21.34 30.11 10.09
C ALA A 25 -21.36 28.83 10.95
N VAL A 26 -22.06 27.80 10.50
CA VAL A 26 -21.70 26.42 10.82
C VAL A 26 -20.37 26.22 10.13
N GLY A 27 -19.31 26.68 10.76
CA GLY A 27 -17.97 26.33 10.40
C GLY A 27 -17.96 24.81 10.37
N ASN A 28 -17.76 24.24 9.19
CA ASN A 28 -17.53 22.81 9.06
C ASN A 28 -16.47 22.47 10.12
N PRO A 29 -16.75 21.61 11.13
CA PRO A 29 -15.78 21.37 12.19
C PRO A 29 -14.46 21.02 11.52
N ALA A 30 -13.37 21.69 11.93
CA ALA A 30 -12.07 21.53 11.31
C ALA A 30 -11.75 20.04 11.21
N TYR A 31 -11.59 19.52 10.00
CA TYR A 31 -11.22 18.12 9.76
C TYR A 31 -9.74 17.92 10.14
N PRO A 32 -9.40 16.82 10.85
CA PRO A 32 -10.29 15.86 11.51
C PRO A 32 -10.76 16.35 12.89
N SER A 33 -12.07 16.14 13.23
CA SER A 33 -12.64 16.48 14.54
C SER A 33 -12.73 15.27 15.48
N HIS A 34 -12.49 14.07 14.98
CA HIS A 34 -12.44 12.81 15.73
C HIS A 34 -11.47 11.82 15.05
N SER A 35 -11.33 10.62 15.60
CA SER A 35 -10.36 9.64 15.12
C SER A 35 -10.61 9.22 13.68
N VAL A 36 -9.53 9.06 12.91
CA VAL A 36 -9.52 8.61 11.51
C VAL A 36 -9.09 7.14 11.45
N LYS A 37 -9.87 6.33 10.76
CA LYS A 37 -9.59 4.93 10.53
C LYS A 37 -8.66 4.78 9.31
N TRP A 38 -7.56 4.04 9.47
CA TRP A 38 -6.62 3.72 8.42
C TRP A 38 -6.63 2.22 8.16
N VAL A 39 -7.33 1.80 7.10
CA VAL A 39 -7.49 0.38 6.76
C VAL A 39 -6.25 -0.11 6.04
N VAL A 40 -5.62 -1.14 6.62
CA VAL A 40 -4.52 -1.90 6.03
C VAL A 40 -5.07 -3.25 5.56
N PRO A 41 -5.10 -3.55 4.24
CA PRO A 41 -5.76 -4.74 3.71
C PRO A 41 -4.94 -6.03 3.84
N TYR A 42 -4.03 -6.10 4.82
CA TYR A 42 -3.12 -7.24 5.08
C TYR A 42 -2.98 -7.49 6.58
N ALA A 43 -2.46 -8.69 6.93
CA ALA A 43 -2.15 -9.04 8.32
C ALA A 43 -1.10 -8.10 8.92
N PRO A 44 -1.13 -7.89 10.26
CA PRO A 44 -0.12 -7.09 10.95
C PRO A 44 1.31 -7.64 10.77
N GLY A 45 2.31 -6.77 10.93
CA GLY A 45 3.73 -7.12 10.92
C GLY A 45 4.40 -7.18 9.55
N GLY A 46 3.67 -6.98 8.44
CA GLY A 46 4.26 -6.79 7.11
C GLY A 46 4.61 -5.32 6.85
N ALA A 47 5.27 -5.06 5.70
CA ALA A 47 5.67 -3.71 5.27
C ALA A 47 4.53 -2.70 5.31
N THR A 48 3.34 -3.11 4.88
CA THR A 48 2.12 -2.28 4.89
C THR A 48 1.74 -1.82 6.29
N ASP A 49 1.81 -2.71 7.26
CA ASP A 49 1.47 -2.41 8.66
C ASP A 49 2.52 -1.49 9.30
N VAL A 50 3.80 -1.78 9.09
CA VAL A 50 4.92 -0.99 9.63
C VAL A 50 4.86 0.46 9.13
N LEU A 51 4.75 0.66 7.80
CA LEU A 51 4.64 2.00 7.21
C LEU A 51 3.38 2.74 7.64
N SER A 52 2.24 2.02 7.74
CA SER A 52 0.98 2.63 8.19
C SER A 52 1.06 3.14 9.61
N ARG A 53 1.63 2.35 10.53
CA ARG A 53 1.78 2.76 11.94
C ARG A 53 2.72 3.95 12.09
N LEU A 54 3.82 3.97 11.34
CA LEU A 54 4.76 5.09 11.30
C LEU A 54 4.07 6.40 10.87
N LEU A 55 3.29 6.37 9.79
CA LEU A 55 2.58 7.55 9.30
C LEU A 55 1.40 7.93 10.18
N CYS A 56 0.60 6.96 10.64
CA CYS A 56 -0.54 7.23 11.52
C CYS A 56 -0.10 7.90 12.82
N GLN A 57 1.02 7.47 13.42
CA GLN A 57 1.58 8.16 14.60
C GLN A 57 1.91 9.62 14.28
N ARG A 58 2.63 9.86 13.18
CA ARG A 58 3.03 11.22 12.80
C ARG A 58 1.85 12.13 12.46
N LEU A 59 0.85 11.59 11.76
CA LEU A 59 -0.38 12.32 11.43
C LEU A 59 -1.19 12.65 12.69
N SER A 60 -1.23 11.72 13.65
CA SER A 60 -1.92 11.95 14.93
C SER A 60 -1.27 13.11 15.71
N ASP A 61 0.05 13.15 15.76
CA ASP A 61 0.81 14.23 16.42
C ASP A 61 0.58 15.59 15.74
N ARG A 62 0.47 15.60 14.40
CA ARG A 62 0.32 16.84 13.63
C ARG A 62 -1.10 17.37 13.59
N LEU A 63 -2.08 16.49 13.50
CA LEU A 63 -3.49 16.86 13.32
C LEU A 63 -4.30 16.85 14.63
N GLY A 64 -3.70 16.42 15.75
CA GLY A 64 -4.33 16.40 17.06
C GLY A 64 -5.48 15.42 17.22
N GLN A 65 -5.67 14.52 16.24
CA GLN A 65 -6.68 13.45 16.27
C GLN A 65 -6.02 12.11 15.97
N THR A 66 -6.47 11.06 16.62
CA THR A 66 -5.87 9.74 16.48
C THR A 66 -6.14 9.12 15.09
N PHE A 67 -5.09 8.70 14.38
CA PHE A 67 -5.17 7.85 13.21
C PHE A 67 -5.00 6.40 13.64
N VAL A 68 -6.05 5.58 13.48
CA VAL A 68 -6.10 4.19 14.00
C VAL A 68 -5.91 3.20 12.87
N VAL A 69 -4.84 2.40 12.92
CA VAL A 69 -4.62 1.31 11.97
C VAL A 69 -5.58 0.16 12.26
N GLU A 70 -6.39 -0.22 11.25
CA GLU A 70 -7.26 -1.40 11.25
C GLU A 70 -6.78 -2.39 10.18
N ASN A 71 -6.25 -3.53 10.59
CA ASN A 71 -5.88 -4.60 9.65
C ASN A 71 -7.12 -5.38 9.21
N LYS A 72 -7.42 -5.38 7.90
CA LYS A 72 -8.56 -6.08 7.30
C LYS A 72 -8.10 -6.98 6.14
N PRO A 73 -7.44 -8.11 6.44
CA PRO A 73 -6.81 -8.96 5.44
C PRO A 73 -7.82 -9.84 4.69
N GLY A 74 -7.43 -10.29 3.51
CA GLY A 74 -8.13 -11.31 2.73
C GLY A 74 -8.25 -10.98 1.25
N ALA A 75 -8.36 -12.03 0.43
CA ALA A 75 -8.47 -11.96 -1.04
C ALA A 75 -7.42 -11.02 -1.70
N GLY A 76 -6.14 -11.14 -1.30
CA GLY A 76 -5.06 -10.28 -1.85
C GLY A 76 -5.23 -8.79 -1.56
N GLY A 77 -6.00 -8.42 -0.52
CA GLY A 77 -6.30 -7.04 -0.15
C GLY A 77 -7.68 -6.53 -0.61
N ASN A 78 -8.39 -7.31 -1.43
CA ASN A 78 -9.67 -6.88 -1.99
C ASN A 78 -10.76 -6.68 -0.93
N ILE A 79 -10.76 -7.47 0.17
CA ILE A 79 -11.74 -7.33 1.27
C ILE A 79 -11.59 -5.96 1.95
N GLY A 80 -10.36 -5.56 2.30
CA GLY A 80 -10.09 -4.26 2.91
C GLY A 80 -10.42 -3.11 1.96
N THR A 81 -10.03 -3.22 0.69
CA THR A 81 -10.32 -2.22 -0.34
C THR A 81 -11.83 -2.00 -0.52
N GLN A 82 -12.60 -3.08 -0.66
CA GLN A 82 -14.05 -3.00 -0.81
C GLN A 82 -14.73 -2.36 0.41
N ALA A 83 -14.22 -2.65 1.61
CA ALA A 83 -14.76 -2.06 2.84
C ALA A 83 -14.57 -0.54 2.87
N VAL A 84 -13.45 -0.01 2.35
CA VAL A 84 -13.22 1.44 2.25
C VAL A 84 -14.08 2.05 1.16
N ILE A 85 -14.19 1.42 -0.01
CA ILE A 85 -15.07 1.90 -1.10
C ILE A 85 -16.52 2.06 -0.63
N ALA A 86 -16.98 1.17 0.25
CA ALA A 86 -18.33 1.20 0.82
C ALA A 86 -18.49 2.17 2.02
N SER A 87 -17.43 2.83 2.45
CA SER A 87 -17.47 3.77 3.58
C SER A 87 -17.98 5.15 3.14
N ALA A 88 -18.41 5.97 4.12
CA ALA A 88 -18.77 7.35 3.86
C ALA A 88 -17.58 8.15 3.28
N PRO A 89 -17.81 9.02 2.29
CA PRO A 89 -16.75 9.81 1.66
C PRO A 89 -16.46 11.10 2.46
N ASP A 90 -16.22 10.96 3.75
CA ASP A 90 -16.02 12.06 4.71
C ASP A 90 -14.57 12.22 5.18
N GLY A 91 -13.66 11.37 4.66
CA GLY A 91 -12.24 11.36 5.00
C GLY A 91 -11.90 10.60 6.29
N TYR A 92 -12.87 10.08 7.04
CA TYR A 92 -12.61 9.35 8.28
C TYR A 92 -12.34 7.86 8.11
N THR A 93 -12.39 7.36 6.88
CA THR A 93 -11.94 6.01 6.54
C THR A 93 -11.00 6.08 5.35
N LEU A 94 -9.73 5.76 5.58
CA LEU A 94 -8.67 5.79 4.57
C LEU A 94 -8.22 4.37 4.25
N LEU A 95 -7.74 4.15 3.03
CA LEU A 95 -7.16 2.91 2.57
C LEU A 95 -5.65 3.06 2.41
N LEU A 96 -4.87 2.16 2.97
CA LEU A 96 -3.54 1.93 2.44
C LEU A 96 -3.68 1.21 1.10
N THR A 97 -3.46 1.93 0.01
CA THR A 97 -3.42 1.35 -1.34
C THR A 97 -2.12 0.62 -1.57
N SER A 98 -2.15 -0.38 -2.42
CA SER A 98 -0.98 -1.20 -2.74
C SER A 98 -0.94 -1.54 -4.23
N THR A 99 0.18 -2.07 -4.68
CA THR A 99 0.35 -2.59 -6.03
C THR A 99 -0.74 -3.59 -6.44
N ALA A 100 -1.31 -4.34 -5.47
CA ALA A 100 -2.41 -5.27 -5.75
C ALA A 100 -3.65 -4.58 -6.33
N ASN A 101 -3.91 -3.33 -5.97
CA ASN A 101 -5.02 -2.57 -6.55
C ASN A 101 -4.83 -2.30 -8.04
N ALA A 102 -3.59 -2.02 -8.47
CA ALA A 102 -3.23 -1.87 -9.88
C ALA A 102 -3.24 -3.21 -10.64
N ILE A 103 -2.75 -4.28 -10.01
CA ILE A 103 -2.72 -5.63 -10.58
C ILE A 103 -4.14 -6.15 -10.81
N ASN A 104 -4.99 -6.10 -9.79
CA ASN A 104 -6.32 -6.71 -9.81
C ASN A 104 -7.24 -6.12 -10.86
N ALA A 105 -7.04 -4.86 -11.26
CA ALA A 105 -7.74 -4.25 -12.39
C ALA A 105 -7.58 -5.04 -13.72
N SER A 106 -6.52 -5.84 -13.86
CA SER A 106 -6.26 -6.64 -15.07
C SER A 106 -6.26 -8.14 -14.79
N PHE A 107 -5.97 -8.54 -13.56
CA PHE A 107 -5.80 -9.92 -13.15
C PHE A 107 -7.11 -10.59 -12.72
N ASP A 108 -8.06 -9.82 -12.16
CA ASP A 108 -9.32 -10.33 -11.62
C ASP A 108 -10.53 -9.78 -12.37
N PRO A 109 -11.01 -10.46 -13.43
CA PRO A 109 -12.17 -10.01 -14.19
C PRO A 109 -13.49 -10.07 -13.39
N ALA A 110 -13.52 -10.82 -12.29
CA ALA A 110 -14.68 -10.95 -11.40
C ALA A 110 -14.61 -10.01 -10.18
N LEU A 111 -13.70 -9.02 -10.19
CA LEU A 111 -13.57 -8.06 -9.11
C LEU A 111 -14.89 -7.29 -8.91
N PRO A 112 -15.49 -7.29 -7.70
CA PRO A 112 -16.82 -6.71 -7.49
C PRO A 112 -16.83 -5.17 -7.42
N TYR A 113 -15.73 -4.52 -7.73
CA TYR A 113 -15.57 -3.07 -7.72
C TYR A 113 -14.56 -2.61 -8.78
N ASP A 114 -14.69 -1.36 -9.22
CA ASP A 114 -13.70 -0.65 -10.02
C ASP A 114 -12.86 0.22 -9.07
N PHE A 115 -11.59 -0.12 -8.90
CA PHE A 115 -10.70 0.62 -7.99
C PHE A 115 -10.56 2.09 -8.39
N ALA A 116 -10.42 2.38 -9.68
CA ALA A 116 -10.21 3.73 -10.17
C ALA A 116 -11.44 4.63 -9.98
N LYS A 117 -12.64 4.03 -9.95
CA LYS A 117 -13.91 4.75 -9.69
C LYS A 117 -14.32 4.75 -8.23
N GLY A 118 -13.77 3.84 -7.42
CA GLY A 118 -14.17 3.68 -6.01
C GLY A 118 -13.26 4.40 -5.03
N ILE A 119 -12.02 4.72 -5.44
CA ILE A 119 -11.00 5.33 -4.57
C ILE A 119 -10.42 6.58 -5.20
N ALA A 120 -10.50 7.69 -4.47
CA ALA A 120 -9.76 8.92 -4.75
C ALA A 120 -8.30 8.76 -4.29
N PRO A 121 -7.29 8.97 -5.17
CA PRO A 121 -5.89 9.02 -4.76
C PRO A 121 -5.65 10.18 -3.80
N VAL A 122 -4.95 9.92 -2.68
CA VAL A 122 -4.59 10.95 -1.69
C VAL A 122 -3.10 11.26 -1.77
N ALA A 123 -2.23 10.27 -1.55
CA ALA A 123 -0.77 10.47 -1.57
C ALA A 123 -0.03 9.16 -1.88
N GLY A 124 1.13 9.25 -2.55
CA GLY A 124 2.13 8.20 -2.52
C GLY A 124 2.73 8.08 -1.12
N VAL A 125 3.17 6.89 -0.74
CA VAL A 125 3.86 6.66 0.55
C VAL A 125 5.27 6.16 0.29
N ALA A 126 5.41 5.00 -0.33
CA ALA A 126 6.71 4.42 -0.58
C ALA A 126 6.70 3.43 -1.75
N ARG A 127 7.86 3.31 -2.41
CA ARG A 127 8.21 2.19 -3.29
C ARG A 127 9.19 1.27 -2.55
N ILE A 128 8.96 -0.04 -2.64
CA ILE A 128 9.74 -1.03 -1.91
C ILE A 128 10.23 -2.10 -2.88
N PRO A 129 11.53 -2.36 -2.92
CA PRO A 129 12.10 -3.54 -3.56
C PRO A 129 11.52 -4.82 -2.95
N LEU A 130 11.39 -5.86 -3.77
CA LEU A 130 11.17 -7.20 -3.26
C LEU A 130 12.51 -7.95 -3.19
N VAL A 131 12.51 -9.06 -2.45
CA VAL A 131 13.63 -9.97 -2.33
C VAL A 131 13.12 -11.41 -2.37
N LEU A 132 13.81 -12.27 -3.09
CA LEU A 132 13.59 -13.72 -2.99
C LEU A 132 14.34 -14.23 -1.76
N VAL A 133 13.60 -14.60 -0.72
CA VAL A 133 14.13 -15.25 0.48
C VAL A 133 13.77 -16.72 0.49
N VAL A 134 14.65 -17.55 1.06
CA VAL A 134 14.45 -18.99 1.19
C VAL A 134 14.77 -19.46 2.60
N ASN A 135 14.20 -20.60 2.96
CA ASN A 135 14.58 -21.34 4.16
C ASN A 135 16.06 -21.75 4.11
N ASN A 136 16.74 -21.71 5.23
CA ASN A 136 18.17 -21.99 5.31
C ASN A 136 18.54 -23.45 4.99
N ASP A 137 17.59 -24.39 5.17
CA ASP A 137 17.80 -25.82 4.88
C ASP A 137 17.70 -26.13 3.38
N LEU A 138 17.15 -25.20 2.57
CA LEU A 138 17.15 -25.34 1.12
C LEU A 138 18.61 -25.25 0.61
N PRO A 139 19.12 -26.25 -0.12
CA PRO A 139 20.55 -26.33 -0.51
C PRO A 139 20.87 -25.45 -1.72
N VAL A 140 20.53 -24.16 -1.64
CA VAL A 140 20.79 -23.15 -2.68
C VAL A 140 21.32 -21.86 -2.06
N LYS A 141 22.26 -21.19 -2.71
CA LYS A 141 22.92 -19.96 -2.23
C LYS A 141 22.84 -18.79 -3.22
N SER A 142 22.28 -19.03 -4.40
CA SER A 142 22.15 -18.02 -5.45
C SER A 142 20.89 -18.23 -6.27
N VAL A 143 20.50 -17.21 -7.04
CA VAL A 143 19.37 -17.29 -7.99
C VAL A 143 19.63 -18.41 -9.03
N ALA A 144 20.87 -18.51 -9.53
CA ALA A 144 21.23 -19.56 -10.50
C ALA A 144 21.07 -20.97 -9.91
N GLU A 145 21.53 -21.19 -8.65
CA GLU A 145 21.36 -22.47 -7.96
C GLU A 145 19.88 -22.75 -7.66
N PHE A 146 19.10 -21.74 -7.31
CA PHE A 146 17.64 -21.89 -7.12
C PHE A 146 16.95 -22.33 -8.41
N ILE A 147 17.29 -21.72 -9.54
CA ILE A 147 16.77 -22.11 -10.85
C ILE A 147 17.16 -23.57 -11.20
N ALA A 148 18.43 -23.93 -11.00
CA ALA A 148 18.91 -25.28 -11.25
C ALA A 148 18.19 -26.31 -10.37
N TYR A 149 18.03 -25.99 -9.08
CA TYR A 149 17.30 -26.84 -8.13
C TYR A 149 15.83 -27.01 -8.51
N ALA A 150 15.15 -25.91 -8.86
CA ALA A 150 13.74 -25.94 -9.28
C ALA A 150 13.55 -26.77 -10.55
N LYS A 151 14.47 -26.69 -11.52
CA LYS A 151 14.45 -27.52 -12.75
C LYS A 151 14.66 -29.00 -12.47
N ALA A 152 15.55 -29.34 -11.53
CA ALA A 152 15.81 -30.71 -11.11
C ALA A 152 14.69 -31.32 -10.23
N ASN A 153 13.87 -30.48 -9.62
CA ASN A 153 12.81 -30.88 -8.68
C ASN A 153 11.45 -30.23 -9.04
N PRO A 154 10.89 -30.48 -10.22
CA PRO A 154 9.66 -29.81 -10.66
C PRO A 154 8.50 -30.09 -9.73
N GLY A 155 7.79 -29.02 -9.31
CA GLY A 155 6.63 -29.08 -8.42
C GLY A 155 6.92 -29.39 -6.94
N LYS A 156 8.20 -29.59 -6.53
CA LYS A 156 8.54 -29.86 -5.13
C LYS A 156 8.74 -28.60 -4.29
N LEU A 157 8.93 -27.45 -4.91
CA LEU A 157 9.04 -26.18 -4.21
C LEU A 157 7.67 -25.56 -3.99
N SER A 158 7.45 -25.06 -2.78
CA SER A 158 6.32 -24.21 -2.43
C SER A 158 6.84 -22.81 -2.11
N ILE A 159 6.31 -21.80 -2.80
CA ILE A 159 6.73 -20.40 -2.67
C ILE A 159 5.56 -19.56 -2.18
N ALA A 160 5.75 -18.90 -1.05
CA ALA A 160 4.75 -18.09 -0.40
C ALA A 160 4.56 -16.71 -1.07
N SER A 161 3.41 -16.13 -0.87
CA SER A 161 3.14 -14.71 -1.13
C SER A 161 2.19 -14.12 -0.10
N SER A 162 2.03 -12.80 -0.11
CA SER A 162 1.05 -12.10 0.76
C SER A 162 -0.41 -12.22 0.27
N GLY A 163 -0.66 -13.04 -0.75
CA GLY A 163 -1.99 -13.33 -1.30
C GLY A 163 -2.03 -13.30 -2.83
N ILE A 164 -3.07 -13.90 -3.39
CA ILE A 164 -3.33 -13.93 -4.82
C ILE A 164 -3.52 -12.49 -5.36
N GLY A 165 -2.92 -12.17 -6.51
CA GLY A 165 -3.02 -10.85 -7.13
C GLY A 165 -2.15 -9.77 -6.47
N THR A 166 -1.22 -10.14 -5.57
CA THR A 166 -0.24 -9.21 -5.01
C THR A 166 1.02 -9.13 -5.86
N SER A 167 1.83 -8.07 -5.70
CA SER A 167 3.15 -7.95 -6.35
C SER A 167 4.06 -9.13 -6.00
N LEU A 168 3.97 -9.64 -4.78
CA LEU A 168 4.74 -10.80 -4.31
C LEU A 168 4.39 -12.06 -5.09
N HIS A 169 3.09 -12.30 -5.32
CA HIS A 169 2.60 -13.39 -6.16
C HIS A 169 3.09 -13.24 -7.61
N LEU A 170 2.79 -12.09 -8.21
CA LEU A 170 3.09 -11.85 -9.63
C LEU A 170 4.60 -11.82 -9.92
N SER A 171 5.44 -11.45 -8.96
CA SER A 171 6.89 -11.56 -9.08
C SER A 171 7.34 -13.03 -9.16
N GLY A 172 6.72 -13.90 -8.36
CA GLY A 172 6.94 -15.35 -8.43
C GLY A 172 6.50 -15.93 -9.77
N GLU A 173 5.32 -15.55 -10.27
CA GLU A 173 4.81 -16.02 -11.55
C GLU A 173 5.67 -15.52 -12.74
N LEU A 174 6.09 -14.26 -12.72
CA LEU A 174 7.04 -13.72 -13.69
C LEU A 174 8.38 -14.48 -13.66
N PHE A 175 8.88 -14.78 -12.45
CA PHE A 175 10.10 -15.57 -12.29
C PHE A 175 9.96 -16.97 -12.89
N LYS A 176 8.82 -17.67 -12.63
CA LYS A 176 8.54 -18.97 -13.25
C LYS A 176 8.61 -18.90 -14.76
N ALA A 177 7.92 -17.93 -15.35
CA ALA A 177 7.84 -17.76 -16.79
C ALA A 177 9.23 -17.49 -17.41
N MET A 178 9.99 -16.54 -16.82
CA MET A 178 11.30 -16.15 -17.36
C MET A 178 12.38 -17.22 -17.14
N ALA A 179 12.38 -17.93 -16.01
CA ALA A 179 13.37 -18.94 -15.69
C ALA A 179 13.03 -20.34 -16.27
N GLY A 180 11.81 -20.56 -16.74
CA GLY A 180 11.30 -21.86 -17.19
C GLY A 180 11.29 -22.89 -16.07
N VAL A 181 10.83 -22.50 -14.87
CA VAL A 181 10.76 -23.35 -13.67
C VAL A 181 9.31 -23.50 -13.19
N GLN A 182 9.08 -24.51 -12.35
CA GLN A 182 7.77 -24.75 -11.73
C GLN A 182 7.90 -24.84 -10.22
N PHE A 183 7.01 -24.15 -9.51
CA PHE A 183 6.78 -24.29 -8.07
C PHE A 183 5.32 -24.00 -7.75
N THR A 184 4.85 -24.53 -6.61
CA THR A 184 3.50 -24.29 -6.11
C THR A 184 3.44 -22.94 -5.42
N HIS A 185 2.49 -22.09 -5.79
CA HIS A 185 2.22 -20.84 -5.08
C HIS A 185 1.35 -21.12 -3.87
N VAL A 186 1.76 -20.60 -2.69
CA VAL A 186 1.00 -20.70 -1.42
C VAL A 186 0.64 -19.29 -0.95
N PRO A 187 -0.64 -18.89 -1.07
CA PRO A 187 -1.08 -17.55 -0.68
C PRO A 187 -1.33 -17.45 0.84
N TYR A 188 -0.80 -16.40 1.45
CA TYR A 188 -1.05 -16.01 2.84
C TYR A 188 -1.86 -14.71 2.92
N ARG A 189 -2.34 -14.36 4.12
CA ARG A 189 -3.10 -13.10 4.34
C ARG A 189 -2.18 -11.89 4.59
N GLY A 190 -0.91 -11.97 4.18
CA GLY A 190 0.12 -10.96 4.37
C GLY A 190 1.51 -11.58 4.49
N SER A 191 2.58 -10.77 4.58
CA SER A 191 3.96 -11.24 4.62
C SER A 191 4.30 -12.01 5.89
N ALA A 192 3.92 -11.51 7.06
CA ALA A 192 4.35 -12.08 8.34
C ALA A 192 4.02 -13.57 8.52
N PRO A 193 2.78 -14.04 8.28
CA PRO A 193 2.48 -15.47 8.37
C PRO A 193 3.24 -16.31 7.33
N GLY A 194 3.43 -15.80 6.10
CA GLY A 194 4.22 -16.47 5.07
C GLY A 194 5.69 -16.63 5.47
N LEU A 195 6.31 -15.56 5.99
CA LEU A 195 7.70 -15.59 6.48
C LEU A 195 7.88 -16.56 7.65
N THR A 196 6.88 -16.69 8.55
CA THR A 196 6.90 -17.67 9.63
C THR A 196 6.99 -19.09 9.08
N ASP A 197 6.21 -19.41 8.05
CA ASP A 197 6.21 -20.72 7.41
C ASP A 197 7.47 -20.97 6.56
N VAL A 198 8.08 -19.92 5.98
CA VAL A 198 9.40 -20.05 5.34
C VAL A 198 10.47 -20.38 6.39
N MET A 199 10.50 -19.68 7.52
CA MET A 199 11.46 -19.95 8.61
C MET A 199 11.34 -21.36 9.16
N SER A 200 10.12 -21.90 9.27
CA SER A 200 9.87 -23.25 9.78
C SER A 200 10.07 -24.35 8.71
N GLY A 201 10.30 -23.98 7.44
CA GLY A 201 10.47 -24.93 6.33
C GLY A 201 9.15 -25.50 5.77
N GLN A 202 8.00 -25.06 6.24
CA GLN A 202 6.68 -25.49 5.68
C GLN A 202 6.54 -25.09 4.22
N VAL A 203 7.08 -23.93 3.83
CA VAL A 203 7.30 -23.51 2.45
C VAL A 203 8.77 -23.16 2.24
N GLN A 204 9.29 -23.33 1.03
CA GLN A 204 10.72 -23.25 0.79
C GLN A 204 11.24 -21.85 0.55
N GLY A 205 10.36 -20.92 0.18
CA GLY A 205 10.75 -19.52 -0.04
C GLY A 205 9.58 -18.59 -0.22
N MET A 206 9.90 -17.32 -0.41
CA MET A 206 8.94 -16.25 -0.62
C MET A 206 9.57 -15.12 -1.42
N PHE A 207 8.84 -14.57 -2.39
CA PHE A 207 9.10 -13.21 -2.82
C PHE A 207 8.45 -12.29 -1.81
N ASP A 208 9.22 -11.45 -1.13
CA ASP A 208 8.69 -10.56 -0.09
C ASP A 208 9.26 -9.16 -0.20
N ASN A 209 8.59 -8.20 0.46
CA ASN A 209 9.13 -6.84 0.59
C ASN A 209 10.40 -6.86 1.43
N VAL A 210 11.44 -6.15 0.98
CA VAL A 210 12.68 -6.02 1.75
C VAL A 210 12.38 -5.54 3.18
N THR A 211 11.47 -4.61 3.36
CA THR A 211 11.03 -4.06 4.66
C THR A 211 10.63 -5.13 5.68
N SER A 212 9.93 -6.18 5.27
CA SER A 212 9.46 -7.23 6.19
C SER A 212 10.48 -8.37 6.37
N SER A 213 11.37 -8.58 5.39
CA SER A 213 12.36 -9.67 5.39
C SER A 213 13.72 -9.27 5.91
N PHE A 214 14.06 -7.97 5.86
CA PHE A 214 15.42 -7.46 6.12
C PHE A 214 16.00 -7.94 7.44
N GLU A 215 15.28 -7.75 8.56
CA GLU A 215 15.77 -8.15 9.88
C GLU A 215 15.92 -9.68 10.02
N LEU A 216 15.07 -10.46 9.34
CA LEU A 216 15.18 -11.92 9.33
C LEU A 216 16.41 -12.40 8.55
N VAL A 217 16.72 -11.74 7.43
CA VAL A 217 17.92 -12.00 6.63
C VAL A 217 19.18 -11.62 7.43
N ARG A 218 19.20 -10.42 8.03
CA ARG A 218 20.31 -9.92 8.83
C ARG A 218 20.58 -10.81 10.07
N ALA A 219 19.52 -11.32 10.68
CA ALA A 219 19.62 -12.26 11.81
C ALA A 219 19.98 -13.70 11.39
N GLY A 220 20.20 -13.96 10.10
CA GLY A 220 20.52 -15.28 9.56
C GLY A 220 19.37 -16.30 9.69
N LYS A 221 18.13 -15.86 9.91
CA LYS A 221 16.94 -16.73 9.97
C LYS A 221 16.41 -17.13 8.60
N LEU A 222 16.70 -16.33 7.59
CA LEU A 222 16.38 -16.59 6.18
C LEU A 222 17.59 -16.25 5.32
N ARG A 223 17.67 -16.88 4.15
CA ARG A 223 18.69 -16.57 3.13
C ARG A 223 18.06 -15.75 2.02
N ALA A 224 18.60 -14.57 1.74
CA ALA A 224 18.25 -13.79 0.56
C ALA A 224 19.07 -14.28 -0.64
N LEU A 225 18.40 -14.53 -1.76
CA LEU A 225 19.05 -14.98 -3.00
C LEU A 225 19.22 -13.86 -4.02
N GLY A 226 18.27 -12.93 -4.07
CA GLY A 226 18.33 -11.83 -5.02
C GLY A 226 17.23 -10.80 -4.78
N VAL A 227 17.53 -9.52 -5.02
CA VAL A 227 16.55 -8.44 -5.02
C VAL A 227 15.90 -8.32 -6.40
N THR A 228 14.65 -7.85 -6.44
CA THR A 228 13.85 -7.79 -7.68
C THR A 228 14.03 -6.49 -8.45
N THR A 229 14.75 -5.54 -7.92
CA THR A 229 15.12 -4.29 -8.58
C THR A 229 16.25 -4.54 -9.58
N ARG A 230 16.40 -3.63 -10.56
CA ARG A 230 17.49 -3.69 -11.54
C ARG A 230 18.86 -3.57 -10.89
N GLU A 231 18.95 -2.75 -9.86
CA GLU A 231 20.15 -2.52 -9.05
C GLU A 231 19.98 -3.10 -7.65
N ARG A 232 21.10 -3.30 -6.95
CA ARG A 232 21.09 -3.78 -5.57
C ARG A 232 20.40 -2.80 -4.63
N SER A 233 19.88 -3.31 -3.53
CA SER A 233 19.29 -2.48 -2.47
C SER A 233 20.37 -2.05 -1.47
N ASP A 234 20.37 -0.77 -1.10
CA ASP A 234 21.35 -0.22 -0.16
C ASP A 234 21.34 -0.91 1.22
N ILE A 235 20.17 -1.42 1.65
CA ILE A 235 20.08 -2.13 2.93
C ILE A 235 20.45 -3.62 2.83
N LEU A 236 20.57 -4.16 1.61
CA LEU A 236 21.03 -5.53 1.31
C LEU A 236 22.15 -5.48 0.26
N PRO A 237 23.27 -4.79 0.51
CA PRO A 237 24.31 -4.52 -0.49
C PRO A 237 25.00 -5.80 -1.01
N ASP A 238 25.02 -6.85 -0.19
CA ASP A 238 25.63 -8.13 -0.56
C ASP A 238 24.69 -9.04 -1.37
N VAL A 239 23.39 -8.69 -1.48
CA VAL A 239 22.41 -9.47 -2.22
C VAL A 239 22.35 -8.99 -3.67
N PRO A 240 22.65 -9.86 -4.67
CA PRO A 240 22.65 -9.48 -6.09
C PRO A 240 21.25 -9.14 -6.59
N ALA A 241 21.16 -8.48 -7.74
CA ALA A 241 19.89 -8.35 -8.45
C ALA A 241 19.54 -9.68 -9.12
N ILE A 242 18.25 -10.05 -9.13
CA ILE A 242 17.78 -11.22 -9.91
C ILE A 242 18.08 -11.00 -11.40
N ALA A 243 18.05 -9.74 -11.86
CA ALA A 243 18.39 -9.34 -13.22
C ALA A 243 19.81 -9.72 -13.65
N ASP A 244 20.75 -9.91 -12.72
CA ASP A 244 22.11 -10.39 -13.00
C ASP A 244 22.09 -11.84 -13.57
N THR A 245 21.05 -12.61 -13.26
CA THR A 245 20.84 -13.99 -13.73
C THR A 245 19.72 -14.08 -14.77
N LEU A 246 18.60 -13.34 -14.55
CA LEU A 246 17.44 -13.28 -15.44
C LEU A 246 17.33 -11.87 -16.03
N VAL A 247 18.01 -11.64 -17.14
CA VAL A 247 18.06 -10.32 -17.80
C VAL A 247 16.65 -9.80 -18.08
N GLY A 248 16.38 -8.57 -17.62
CA GLY A 248 15.07 -7.93 -17.77
C GLY A 248 14.06 -8.25 -16.68
N PHE A 249 14.40 -9.07 -15.68
CA PHE A 249 13.55 -9.26 -14.51
C PHE A 249 13.57 -8.01 -13.65
N GLU A 250 12.42 -7.40 -13.43
CA GLU A 250 12.28 -6.23 -12.57
C GLU A 250 10.85 -6.12 -12.01
N THR A 251 10.72 -6.12 -10.70
CA THR A 251 9.45 -5.87 -10.00
C THR A 251 9.69 -5.05 -8.73
N SER A 252 8.64 -4.40 -8.25
CA SER A 252 8.65 -3.69 -6.96
C SER A 252 7.23 -3.55 -6.43
N SER A 253 7.08 -3.35 -5.13
CA SER A 253 5.82 -2.89 -4.55
C SER A 253 5.80 -1.37 -4.47
N PHE A 254 4.59 -0.79 -4.54
CA PHE A 254 4.35 0.58 -4.10
C PHE A 254 3.17 0.60 -3.13
N TYR A 255 3.18 1.60 -2.28
CA TYR A 255 2.12 1.89 -1.33
C TYR A 255 1.75 3.36 -1.36
N GLY A 256 0.49 3.64 -1.11
CA GLY A 256 -0.05 4.98 -1.03
C GLY A 256 -1.30 5.03 -0.17
N VAL A 257 -1.96 6.16 -0.18
CA VAL A 257 -3.19 6.41 0.55
C VAL A 257 -4.28 6.76 -0.42
N GLY A 258 -5.44 6.16 -0.22
CA GLY A 258 -6.68 6.51 -0.91
C GLY A 258 -7.80 6.75 0.09
N ALA A 259 -8.81 7.46 -0.38
CA ALA A 259 -10.07 7.68 0.32
C ALA A 259 -11.23 7.24 -0.58
N PRO A 260 -12.47 7.07 -0.07
CA PRO A 260 -13.63 6.86 -0.94
C PRO A 260 -13.72 7.94 -2.02
N HIS A 261 -14.17 7.58 -3.21
CA HIS A 261 -14.07 8.42 -4.42
C HIS A 261 -14.61 9.85 -4.25
N ASP A 262 -15.76 10.00 -3.60
CA ASP A 262 -16.44 11.29 -3.44
C ASP A 262 -15.96 12.09 -2.21
N THR A 263 -14.82 11.72 -1.62
CA THR A 263 -14.24 12.48 -0.50
C THR A 263 -13.93 13.92 -0.95
N PRO A 264 -14.37 14.95 -0.19
CA PRO A 264 -14.19 16.34 -0.56
C PRO A 264 -12.73 16.68 -0.93
N PRO A 265 -12.50 17.42 -2.04
CA PRO A 265 -11.15 17.75 -2.51
C PRO A 265 -10.29 18.48 -1.49
N GLU A 266 -10.91 19.30 -0.61
CA GLU A 266 -10.22 20.00 0.47
C GLU A 266 -9.67 19.04 1.53
N ILE A 267 -10.38 17.96 1.85
CA ILE A 267 -9.93 16.90 2.75
C ILE A 267 -8.79 16.10 2.11
N VAL A 268 -8.95 15.69 0.83
CA VAL A 268 -7.90 15.03 0.06
C VAL A 268 -6.64 15.89 0.01
N GLY A 269 -6.79 17.19 -0.27
CA GLY A 269 -5.67 18.13 -0.32
C GLY A 269 -5.00 18.36 1.04
N LEU A 270 -5.76 18.39 2.13
CA LEU A 270 -5.20 18.46 3.49
C LEU A 270 -4.39 17.20 3.81
N LEU A 271 -4.99 16.03 3.65
CA LEU A 271 -4.34 14.75 3.90
C LEU A 271 -3.07 14.57 3.06
N ASN A 272 -3.11 14.95 1.78
CA ASN A 272 -1.94 14.91 0.90
C ASN A 272 -0.80 15.76 1.47
N ARG A 273 -1.06 17.02 1.81
CA ARG A 273 -0.03 17.92 2.37
C ARG A 273 0.55 17.40 3.68
N GLU A 274 -0.29 16.86 4.57
CA GLU A 274 0.16 16.35 5.86
C GLU A 274 0.99 15.07 5.72
N ILE A 275 0.62 14.18 4.79
CA ILE A 275 1.39 12.98 4.46
C ILE A 275 2.72 13.36 3.82
N ASP A 276 2.74 14.24 2.80
CA ASP A 276 3.97 14.65 2.14
C ASP A 276 4.93 15.38 3.10
N THR A 277 4.38 16.20 4.00
CA THR A 277 5.15 16.82 5.09
C THR A 277 5.71 15.76 6.05
N ALA A 278 4.93 14.75 6.41
CA ALA A 278 5.40 13.65 7.26
C ALA A 278 6.53 12.86 6.56
N LEU A 279 6.40 12.57 5.27
CA LEU A 279 7.43 11.89 4.48
C LEU A 279 8.71 12.73 4.32
N SER A 280 8.60 14.07 4.36
CA SER A 280 9.71 15.02 4.29
C SER A 280 10.42 15.20 5.63
N ASP A 281 9.81 14.77 6.75
CA ASP A 281 10.42 14.84 8.08
C ASP A 281 11.70 13.97 8.11
N PRO A 282 12.86 14.52 8.55
CA PRO A 282 14.12 13.80 8.52
C PRO A 282 14.09 12.46 9.29
N GLU A 283 13.39 12.39 10.42
CA GLU A 283 13.29 11.15 11.21
C GLU A 283 12.45 10.10 10.47
N ILE A 284 11.30 10.50 9.92
CA ILE A 284 10.43 9.60 9.16
C ILE A 284 11.14 9.11 7.90
N ARG A 285 11.80 10.03 7.17
CA ARG A 285 12.56 9.68 5.97
C ARG A 285 13.68 8.69 6.28
N GLN A 286 14.43 8.90 7.37
CA GLN A 286 15.47 7.96 7.78
C GLN A 286 14.88 6.59 8.11
N ARG A 287 13.78 6.52 8.86
CA ARG A 287 13.10 5.26 9.17
C ARG A 287 12.61 4.54 7.92
N ILE A 288 12.05 5.27 6.93
CA ILE A 288 11.65 4.69 5.65
C ILE A 288 12.86 4.11 4.91
N THR A 289 13.99 4.84 4.88
CA THR A 289 15.24 4.39 4.26
C THR A 289 15.80 3.16 4.99
N ASP A 290 15.81 3.16 6.32
CA ASP A 290 16.28 2.03 7.14
C ASP A 290 15.43 0.76 6.93
N LEU A 291 14.19 0.93 6.50
CA LEU A 291 13.29 -0.16 6.10
C LEU A 291 13.49 -0.60 4.63
N GLY A 292 14.47 -0.02 3.91
CA GLY A 292 14.73 -0.30 2.49
C GLY A 292 13.66 0.21 1.54
N ALA A 293 12.88 1.17 1.97
CA ALA A 293 11.85 1.80 1.17
C ALA A 293 12.30 3.16 0.66
N ILE A 294 11.75 3.59 -0.47
CA ILE A 294 11.96 4.90 -1.09
C ILE A 294 10.66 5.68 -0.95
N ALA A 295 10.71 6.83 -0.25
CA ALA A 295 9.54 7.68 -0.08
C ALA A 295 9.04 8.21 -1.45
N LEU A 296 7.72 8.27 -1.61
CA LEU A 296 7.06 8.79 -2.81
C LEU A 296 6.42 10.14 -2.47
N HIS A 297 7.06 11.20 -2.95
CA HIS A 297 6.57 12.56 -2.81
C HIS A 297 5.65 12.97 -3.95
N GLY A 298 4.82 13.97 -3.71
CA GLY A 298 4.00 14.59 -4.74
C GLY A 298 2.54 14.80 -4.33
N ASN A 299 1.82 15.49 -5.21
CA ASN A 299 0.39 15.76 -4.98
C ASN A 299 -0.51 14.56 -5.38
N ALA A 300 -1.79 14.65 -5.01
CA ALA A 300 -2.77 13.60 -5.27
C ALA A 300 -2.91 13.26 -6.77
N ALA A 301 -2.82 14.26 -7.65
CA ALA A 301 -2.90 14.05 -9.10
C ALA A 301 -1.66 13.28 -9.64
N GLN A 302 -0.46 13.58 -9.14
CA GLN A 302 0.75 12.85 -9.49
C GLN A 302 0.67 11.39 -9.02
N PHE A 303 0.16 11.15 -7.82
CA PHE A 303 -0.07 9.80 -7.34
C PHE A 303 -1.12 9.06 -8.18
N GLY A 304 -2.21 9.73 -8.58
CA GLY A 304 -3.21 9.18 -9.50
C GLY A 304 -2.63 8.80 -10.87
N GLY A 305 -1.75 9.65 -11.42
CA GLY A 305 -1.00 9.35 -12.66
C GLY A 305 -0.12 8.10 -12.49
N MET A 306 0.62 8.01 -11.39
CA MET A 306 1.45 6.83 -11.07
C MET A 306 0.60 5.55 -10.98
N LEU A 307 -0.58 5.58 -10.35
CA LEU A 307 -1.48 4.43 -10.29
C LEU A 307 -1.90 3.95 -11.68
N THR A 308 -2.16 4.88 -12.60
CA THR A 308 -2.51 4.57 -13.99
C THR A 308 -1.35 3.90 -14.73
N GLU A 309 -0.14 4.44 -14.60
CA GLU A 309 1.08 3.87 -15.20
C GLU A 309 1.40 2.48 -14.64
N GLU A 310 1.31 2.30 -13.33
CA GLU A 310 1.53 1.02 -12.67
C GLU A 310 0.49 -0.02 -13.09
N THR A 311 -0.78 0.37 -13.26
CA THR A 311 -1.82 -0.53 -13.80
C THR A 311 -1.46 -1.03 -15.20
N ALA A 312 -0.97 -0.16 -16.08
CA ALA A 312 -0.52 -0.54 -17.41
C ALA A 312 0.75 -1.43 -17.37
N ARG A 313 1.68 -1.14 -16.47
CA ARG A 313 2.90 -1.93 -16.26
C ARG A 313 2.58 -3.36 -15.78
N TRP A 314 1.75 -3.49 -14.74
CA TRP A 314 1.40 -4.79 -14.18
C TRP A 314 0.50 -5.62 -15.10
N ARG A 315 -0.31 -4.99 -15.96
CA ARG A 315 -1.02 -5.71 -17.03
C ARG A 315 -0.05 -6.48 -17.92
N LYS A 316 1.07 -5.86 -18.32
CA LYS A 316 2.12 -6.55 -19.10
C LYS A 316 2.75 -7.71 -18.33
N VAL A 317 2.96 -7.57 -17.00
CA VAL A 317 3.48 -8.66 -16.16
C VAL A 317 2.48 -9.82 -16.11
N VAL A 318 1.18 -9.56 -15.96
CA VAL A 318 0.12 -10.58 -16.00
C VAL A 318 0.12 -11.30 -17.35
N GLU A 319 0.21 -10.57 -18.46
CA GLU A 319 0.25 -11.13 -19.82
C GLU A 319 1.51 -12.00 -20.02
N LEU A 320 2.70 -11.52 -19.62
CA LEU A 320 3.97 -12.23 -19.75
C LEU A 320 4.05 -13.49 -18.88
N SER A 321 3.52 -13.42 -17.67
CA SER A 321 3.51 -14.58 -16.76
C SER A 321 2.49 -15.65 -17.16
N GLY A 322 1.50 -15.30 -17.98
CA GLY A 322 0.41 -16.19 -18.36
C GLY A 322 -0.50 -16.59 -17.21
N VAL A 323 -0.31 -16.00 -16.02
CA VAL A 323 -1.07 -16.34 -14.83
C VAL A 323 -2.51 -15.87 -14.97
N ARG A 324 -3.44 -16.71 -14.52
CA ARG A 324 -4.88 -16.39 -14.44
C ARG A 324 -5.35 -16.61 -13.01
N LYS A 325 -6.34 -15.84 -12.61
CA LYS A 325 -7.05 -16.13 -11.35
C LYS A 325 -7.91 -17.37 -11.58
N GLU A 326 -7.65 -18.43 -10.82
CA GLU A 326 -8.48 -19.64 -10.76
C GLU A 326 -9.77 -19.38 -9.94
#